data_26161172fc0c6403073a793ba6576b4f
#
_entry.id   26161172fc0c6403073a793ba6576b4f
#
_cell.length_a   1.000
_cell.length_b   1.000
_cell.length_c   1.000
_cell.angle_alpha   90.00
_cell.angle_beta   90.00
_cell.angle_gamma   90.00
#
_symmetry.space_group_name_H-M   'P 1'
#
loop_
_entity.id
_entity.type
_entity.pdbx_description
1 polymer ?
#
loop_
_entity_poly.entity_id
_entity_poly.type
_entity_poly.pdbx_seq_one_letter_code
_entity_poly.pdbx_strand_id
1 'polypeptide(L)'
;PFNNKNFYGATKICGESMATAFHHRYGLDFVGLRYMNVYGARQDYQGAYIAVIMKMLDAIDRGEGPTILGDGSEAFDFVSVEDCALANICAMKAKATDEFYNVGTGTRTTLKELAEMLLELTECTQPISYRDRSEATLVKNRIGCPEKAKREIGFTAKEDLKFGLTKLIEWRNDDKDALLRRQQKAAER
;
A
#
# COMPACT_ATOMS: atom_id res chain seq x y z
N PRO A 1 -0.36 13.34 21.77
CA PRO A 1 -1.57 13.94 21.22
C PRO A 1 -1.76 13.52 19.78
N PHE A 2 -3.01 13.14 19.44
CA PHE A 2 -3.37 12.79 18.07
C PHE A 2 -3.54 14.06 17.24
N ASN A 3 -2.90 14.11 16.06
CA ASN A 3 -3.03 15.24 15.14
C ASN A 3 -3.67 14.79 13.82
N ASN A 4 -4.93 14.38 13.92
CA ASN A 4 -5.69 13.93 12.76
C ASN A 4 -6.10 15.10 11.89
N LYS A 5 -5.77 15.02 10.63
CA LYS A 5 -6.08 16.05 9.64
C LYS A 5 -7.19 15.64 8.67
N ASN A 6 -7.72 14.40 8.79
CA ASN A 6 -8.82 13.91 7.97
C ASN A 6 -9.66 12.87 8.70
N PHE A 7 -10.87 12.63 8.20
CA PHE A 7 -11.82 11.69 8.78
C PHE A 7 -11.31 10.25 8.76
N TYR A 8 -10.59 9.83 7.72
CA TYR A 8 -10.02 8.49 7.65
C TYR A 8 -9.04 8.22 8.81
N GLY A 9 -8.12 9.13 9.08
CA GLY A 9 -7.22 9.00 10.24
C GLY A 9 -7.99 8.98 11.56
N ALA A 10 -9.05 9.80 11.70
CA ALA A 10 -9.90 9.81 12.88
C ALA A 10 -10.59 8.46 13.11
N THR A 11 -11.17 7.84 12.05
CA THR A 11 -11.79 6.52 12.18
C THR A 11 -10.81 5.43 12.56
N LYS A 12 -9.56 5.48 12.05
CA LYS A 12 -8.52 4.50 12.44
C LYS A 12 -8.15 4.60 13.92
N ILE A 13 -7.97 5.81 14.45
CA ILE A 13 -7.71 6.01 15.89
C ILE A 13 -8.91 5.59 16.73
N CYS A 14 -10.13 5.91 16.29
CA CYS A 14 -11.34 5.45 16.97
C CYS A 14 -11.36 3.91 17.06
N GLY A 15 -11.05 3.21 15.96
CA GLY A 15 -10.98 1.74 15.94
C GLY A 15 -9.96 1.18 16.94
N GLU A 16 -8.76 1.77 17.02
CA GLU A 16 -7.75 1.36 18.00
C GLU A 16 -8.24 1.58 19.44
N SER A 17 -8.81 2.76 19.73
CA SER A 17 -9.34 3.08 21.05
C SER A 17 -10.49 2.14 21.46
N MET A 18 -11.35 1.78 20.50
CA MET A 18 -12.44 0.82 20.72
C MET A 18 -11.91 -0.58 21.03
N ALA A 19 -10.89 -1.06 20.28
CA ALA A 19 -10.29 -2.38 20.52
C ALA A 19 -9.71 -2.47 21.94
N THR A 20 -8.95 -1.46 22.37
CA THR A 20 -8.46 -1.37 23.76
C THR A 20 -9.60 -1.36 24.79
N ALA A 21 -10.67 -0.61 24.55
CA ALA A 21 -11.84 -0.58 25.47
C ALA A 21 -12.53 -1.95 25.54
N PHE A 22 -12.67 -2.67 24.42
CA PHE A 22 -13.22 -4.04 24.40
C PHE A 22 -12.33 -5.02 25.16
N HIS A 23 -11.01 -4.92 25.02
CA HIS A 23 -10.07 -5.72 25.80
C HIS A 23 -10.29 -5.51 27.31
N HIS A 24 -10.22 -4.27 27.78
CA HIS A 24 -10.36 -3.95 29.20
C HIS A 24 -11.75 -4.28 29.78
N ARG A 25 -12.80 -4.11 28.97
CA ARG A 25 -14.18 -4.33 29.45
C ARG A 25 -14.60 -5.79 29.40
N TYR A 26 -14.16 -6.54 28.39
CA TYR A 26 -14.70 -7.87 28.09
C TYR A 26 -13.63 -8.95 28.02
N GLY A 27 -12.35 -8.61 28.22
CA GLY A 27 -11.24 -9.57 28.11
C GLY A 27 -11.01 -10.06 26.66
N LEU A 28 -11.40 -9.27 25.66
CA LEU A 28 -11.19 -9.63 24.26
C LEU A 28 -9.72 -9.46 23.89
N ASP A 29 -9.03 -10.55 23.60
CA ASP A 29 -7.67 -10.49 23.09
C ASP A 29 -7.64 -9.96 21.65
N PHE A 30 -6.72 -9.03 21.37
CA PHE A 30 -6.51 -8.49 20.04
C PHE A 30 -5.08 -8.02 19.79
N VAL A 31 -4.73 -7.94 18.53
CA VAL A 31 -3.52 -7.29 18.03
C VAL A 31 -3.91 -6.35 16.89
N GLY A 32 -3.54 -5.08 17.00
CA GLY A 32 -3.75 -4.08 15.96
C GLY A 32 -2.56 -4.00 15.00
N LEU A 33 -2.78 -4.20 13.70
CA LEU A 33 -1.75 -4.12 12.68
C LEU A 33 -1.95 -2.83 11.85
N ARG A 34 -0.96 -1.92 11.92
CA ARG A 34 -0.94 -0.66 11.18
C ARG A 34 -0.14 -0.87 9.90
N TYR A 35 -0.83 -1.20 8.81
CA TYR A 35 -0.20 -1.38 7.51
C TYR A 35 0.28 -0.05 6.94
N MET A 36 1.51 -0.05 6.42
CA MET A 36 2.03 1.07 5.64
C MET A 36 1.36 1.11 4.26
N ASN A 37 2.03 1.48 3.18
CA ASN A 37 1.41 1.52 1.86
C ASN A 37 1.41 0.13 1.22
N VAL A 38 0.28 -0.58 1.37
CA VAL A 38 0.13 -1.94 0.84
C VAL A 38 0.02 -1.91 -0.69
N TYR A 39 0.74 -2.82 -1.35
CA TYR A 39 0.64 -3.09 -2.78
C TYR A 39 0.65 -4.59 -3.06
N GLY A 40 0.20 -5.00 -4.22
CA GLY A 40 0.26 -6.41 -4.64
C GLY A 40 -0.91 -6.83 -5.51
N ALA A 41 -0.92 -8.12 -5.89
CA ALA A 41 -1.98 -8.71 -6.69
C ALA A 41 -3.38 -8.49 -6.07
N ARG A 42 -4.39 -8.32 -6.91
CA ARG A 42 -5.79 -8.01 -6.56
C ARG A 42 -5.99 -6.59 -5.99
N GLN A 43 -5.00 -5.72 -6.11
CA GLN A 43 -5.19 -4.31 -5.78
C GLN A 43 -6.20 -3.68 -6.76
N ASP A 44 -7.16 -2.92 -6.21
CA ASP A 44 -8.17 -2.22 -7.03
C ASP A 44 -7.51 -1.16 -7.93
N TYR A 45 -7.77 -1.24 -9.22
CA TYR A 45 -7.34 -0.28 -10.23
C TYR A 45 -8.50 0.31 -11.05
N GLN A 46 -9.75 -0.02 -10.69
CA GLN A 46 -10.96 0.45 -11.35
C GLN A 46 -11.87 1.29 -10.43
N GLY A 47 -11.59 1.32 -9.14
CA GLY A 47 -12.41 1.98 -8.12
C GLY A 47 -12.15 3.48 -7.97
N ALA A 48 -12.89 4.11 -7.07
CA ALA A 48 -12.77 5.54 -6.77
C ALA A 48 -11.47 5.90 -6.02
N TYR A 49 -10.87 4.95 -5.30
CA TYR A 49 -9.64 5.13 -4.50
C TYR A 49 -8.47 4.34 -5.08
N ILE A 50 -8.03 4.74 -6.26
CA ILE A 50 -6.90 4.09 -6.94
C ILE A 50 -5.59 4.53 -6.29
N ALA A 51 -4.77 3.56 -5.85
CA ALA A 51 -3.45 3.81 -5.28
C ALA A 51 -2.48 4.42 -6.31
N VAL A 52 -1.47 5.14 -5.82
CA VAL A 52 -0.51 5.86 -6.67
C VAL A 52 0.18 4.95 -7.70
N ILE A 53 0.56 3.73 -7.31
CA ILE A 53 1.18 2.75 -8.21
C ILE A 53 0.26 2.46 -9.41
N MET A 54 -1.01 2.20 -9.15
CA MET A 54 -1.98 1.88 -10.20
C MET A 54 -2.23 3.06 -11.14
N LYS A 55 -2.29 4.29 -10.61
CA LYS A 55 -2.41 5.50 -11.44
C LYS A 55 -1.21 5.69 -12.37
N MET A 56 0.00 5.39 -11.88
CA MET A 56 1.21 5.45 -12.69
C MET A 56 1.20 4.37 -13.78
N LEU A 57 0.81 3.14 -13.44
CA LEU A 57 0.67 2.05 -14.41
C LEU A 57 -0.42 2.33 -15.45
N ASP A 58 -1.54 2.95 -15.07
CA ASP A 58 -2.59 3.34 -16.01
C ASP A 58 -2.11 4.40 -17.00
N ALA A 59 -1.27 5.35 -16.59
CA ALA A 59 -0.67 6.31 -17.49
C ALA A 59 0.27 5.62 -18.49
N ILE A 60 1.12 4.72 -18.01
CA ILE A 60 2.04 3.93 -18.82
C ILE A 60 1.28 3.09 -19.87
N ASP A 61 0.19 2.45 -19.51
CA ASP A 61 -0.66 1.67 -20.44
C ASP A 61 -1.27 2.52 -21.56
N ARG A 62 -1.52 3.81 -21.29
CA ARG A 62 -1.98 4.75 -22.32
C ARG A 62 -0.85 5.30 -23.20
N GLY A 63 0.38 4.83 -23.00
CA GLY A 63 1.57 5.34 -23.69
C GLY A 63 2.03 6.71 -23.16
N GLU A 64 1.62 7.08 -21.94
CA GLU A 64 1.98 8.31 -21.26
C GLU A 64 3.03 8.03 -20.17
N GLY A 65 3.83 9.02 -19.81
CA GLY A 65 4.69 8.92 -18.62
C GLY A 65 3.90 9.06 -17.32
N PRO A 66 4.39 8.50 -16.22
CA PRO A 66 3.78 8.70 -14.90
C PRO A 66 3.66 10.18 -14.55
N THR A 67 2.53 10.58 -13.96
CA THR A 67 2.34 11.95 -13.47
C THR A 67 2.50 12.00 -11.96
N ILE A 68 3.40 12.86 -11.48
CA ILE A 68 3.64 13.15 -10.07
C ILE A 68 3.02 14.51 -9.71
N LEU A 69 2.26 14.56 -8.62
CA LEU A 69 1.76 15.82 -8.07
C LEU A 69 2.76 16.36 -7.05
N GLY A 70 3.33 17.52 -7.30
CA GLY A 70 4.44 18.09 -6.53
C GLY A 70 5.79 17.78 -7.15
N ASP A 71 6.84 17.76 -6.34
CA ASP A 71 8.25 17.56 -6.75
C ASP A 71 8.72 16.09 -6.72
N GLY A 72 7.86 15.17 -6.26
CA GLY A 72 8.18 13.74 -6.15
C GLY A 72 9.02 13.37 -4.93
N SER A 73 9.30 14.30 -4.02
CA SER A 73 10.08 14.06 -2.80
C SER A 73 9.28 13.36 -1.67
N GLU A 74 7.95 13.34 -1.79
CA GLU A 74 7.12 12.58 -0.85
C GLU A 74 7.51 11.12 -0.85
N ALA A 75 7.62 10.55 0.34
CA ALA A 75 8.11 9.20 0.51
C ALA A 75 7.19 8.35 1.36
N PHE A 76 7.14 7.08 0.98
CA PHE A 76 6.29 6.09 1.61
C PHE A 76 7.06 4.79 1.81
N ASP A 77 6.62 4.02 2.79
CA ASP A 77 7.03 2.64 3.01
C ASP A 77 6.02 1.75 2.28
N PHE A 78 6.46 1.13 1.21
CA PHE A 78 5.64 0.19 0.43
C PHE A 78 5.86 -1.23 0.95
N VAL A 79 4.78 -1.90 1.33
CA VAL A 79 4.79 -3.26 1.87
C VAL A 79 3.91 -4.17 1.01
N SER A 80 4.38 -5.38 0.70
CA SER A 80 3.63 -6.32 -0.13
C SER A 80 2.39 -6.85 0.60
N VAL A 81 1.36 -7.22 -0.17
CA VAL A 81 0.16 -7.87 0.38
C VAL A 81 0.51 -9.23 1.00
N GLU A 82 1.51 -9.93 0.48
CA GLU A 82 2.03 -11.18 1.04
C GLU A 82 2.67 -10.97 2.41
N ASP A 83 3.46 -9.91 2.57
CA ASP A 83 4.02 -9.54 3.87
C ASP A 83 2.93 -9.11 4.86
N CYS A 84 1.89 -8.42 4.40
CA CYS A 84 0.72 -8.12 5.22
C CYS A 84 0.03 -9.42 5.70
N ALA A 85 -0.14 -10.41 4.81
CA ALA A 85 -0.67 -11.72 5.19
C ALA A 85 0.24 -12.44 6.21
N LEU A 86 1.56 -12.38 6.00
CA LEU A 86 2.53 -12.93 6.94
C LEU A 86 2.42 -12.25 8.32
N ALA A 87 2.26 -10.93 8.36
CA ALA A 87 2.09 -10.18 9.62
C ALA A 87 0.86 -10.64 10.41
N ASN A 88 -0.26 -10.92 9.71
CA ASN A 88 -1.45 -11.50 10.36
C ASN A 88 -1.14 -12.87 10.97
N ILE A 89 -0.45 -13.74 10.24
CA ILE A 89 -0.07 -15.07 10.74
C ILE A 89 0.85 -14.95 11.95
N CYS A 90 1.81 -14.02 11.93
CA CYS A 90 2.70 -13.75 13.05
C CYS A 90 1.91 -13.27 14.28
N ALA A 91 0.99 -12.31 14.09
CA ALA A 91 0.14 -11.81 15.16
C ALA A 91 -0.76 -12.90 15.77
N MET A 92 -1.36 -13.75 14.92
CA MET A 92 -2.21 -14.87 15.39
C MET A 92 -1.45 -15.92 16.21
N LYS A 93 -0.15 -16.09 15.96
CA LYS A 93 0.69 -17.05 16.68
C LYS A 93 1.39 -16.46 17.91
N ALA A 94 1.44 -15.15 18.01
CA ALA A 94 2.05 -14.46 19.15
C ALA A 94 1.19 -14.56 20.40
N LYS A 95 1.83 -14.39 21.56
CA LYS A 95 1.13 -14.27 22.84
C LYS A 95 0.76 -12.81 23.18
N ALA A 96 1.05 -11.89 22.28
CA ALA A 96 0.78 -10.47 22.46
C ALA A 96 -0.74 -10.22 22.42
N THR A 97 -1.22 -9.37 23.32
CA THR A 97 -2.59 -8.85 23.32
C THR A 97 -2.60 -7.39 23.77
N ASP A 98 -3.63 -6.62 23.39
CA ASP A 98 -3.75 -5.18 23.64
C ASP A 98 -2.53 -4.37 23.14
N GLU A 99 -2.02 -4.77 21.97
CA GLU A 99 -0.82 -4.21 21.39
C GLU A 99 -1.02 -3.80 19.93
N PHE A 100 -0.24 -2.79 19.50
CA PHE A 100 -0.28 -2.28 18.13
C PHE A 100 1.10 -2.34 17.49
N TYR A 101 1.15 -2.79 16.24
CA TYR A 101 2.39 -2.98 15.48
C TYR A 101 2.33 -2.32 14.11
N ASN A 102 3.39 -1.61 13.74
CA ASN A 102 3.57 -1.16 12.38
C ASN A 102 3.98 -2.35 11.49
N VAL A 103 3.30 -2.49 10.36
CA VAL A 103 3.58 -3.49 9.32
C VAL A 103 4.07 -2.75 8.09
N GLY A 104 5.36 -2.79 7.88
CA GLY A 104 6.09 -2.14 6.80
C GLY A 104 7.48 -2.72 6.69
N THR A 105 8.25 -2.21 5.74
CA THR A 105 9.66 -2.58 5.50
C THR A 105 10.62 -1.71 6.30
N GLY A 106 10.19 -0.53 6.74
CA GLY A 106 11.04 0.52 7.27
C GLY A 106 11.83 1.28 6.20
N THR A 107 11.63 0.94 4.93
CA THR A 107 12.36 1.54 3.80
C THR A 107 11.62 2.77 3.28
N ARG A 108 12.37 3.82 3.03
CA ARG A 108 11.88 5.06 2.45
C ARG A 108 11.99 4.99 0.93
N THR A 109 10.87 5.05 0.22
CA THR A 109 10.83 5.16 -1.25
C THR A 109 10.05 6.42 -1.64
N THR A 110 10.67 7.32 -2.39
CA THR A 110 10.02 8.52 -2.92
C THR A 110 9.10 8.20 -4.09
N LEU A 111 8.14 9.09 -4.38
CA LEU A 111 7.30 8.94 -5.57
C LEU A 111 8.11 9.00 -6.87
N LYS A 112 9.23 9.74 -6.86
CA LYS A 112 10.15 9.78 -8.00
C LYS A 112 10.83 8.42 -8.20
N GLU A 113 11.45 7.86 -7.15
CA GLU A 113 12.08 6.53 -7.19
C GLU A 113 11.08 5.44 -7.60
N LEU A 114 9.86 5.50 -7.09
CA LEU A 114 8.79 4.59 -7.49
C LEU A 114 8.47 4.70 -8.99
N ALA A 115 8.30 5.92 -9.50
CA ALA A 115 8.01 6.15 -10.92
C ALA A 115 9.16 5.66 -11.82
N GLU A 116 10.41 5.92 -11.42
CA GLU A 116 11.61 5.43 -12.14
C GLU A 116 11.65 3.90 -12.18
N MET A 117 11.36 3.20 -11.07
CA MET A 117 11.25 1.74 -11.03
C MET A 117 10.15 1.22 -11.97
N LEU A 118 8.98 1.87 -12.00
CA LEU A 118 7.89 1.44 -12.87
C LEU A 118 8.23 1.64 -14.34
N LEU A 119 8.87 2.76 -14.72
CA LEU A 119 9.36 2.98 -16.08
C LEU A 119 10.36 1.90 -16.51
N GLU A 120 11.31 1.56 -15.64
CA GLU A 120 12.28 0.49 -15.91
C GLU A 120 11.59 -0.87 -16.10
N LEU A 121 10.68 -1.26 -15.16
CA LEU A 121 10.02 -2.56 -15.20
C LEU A 121 9.03 -2.73 -16.36
N THR A 122 8.52 -1.63 -16.90
CA THR A 122 7.59 -1.63 -18.03
C THR A 122 8.25 -1.27 -19.36
N GLU A 123 9.56 -1.04 -19.36
CA GLU A 123 10.33 -0.57 -20.52
C GLU A 123 9.74 0.70 -21.15
N CYS A 124 9.03 1.51 -20.36
CA CYS A 124 8.42 2.74 -20.83
C CYS A 124 9.45 3.85 -20.94
N THR A 125 9.58 4.44 -22.13
CA THR A 125 10.55 5.50 -22.43
C THR A 125 9.99 6.92 -22.25
N GLN A 126 8.73 7.05 -21.88
CA GLN A 126 8.09 8.35 -21.68
C GLN A 126 8.61 9.02 -20.39
N PRO A 127 8.84 10.34 -20.40
CA PRO A 127 9.35 11.04 -19.23
C PRO A 127 8.31 11.14 -18.13
N ILE A 128 8.78 11.22 -16.88
CA ILE A 128 7.93 11.56 -15.74
C ILE A 128 7.43 13.00 -15.91
N SER A 129 6.13 13.22 -15.78
CA SER A 129 5.53 14.54 -15.78
C SER A 129 5.24 15.01 -14.35
N TYR A 130 5.41 16.31 -14.11
CA TYR A 130 5.15 16.93 -12.82
C TYR A 130 4.02 17.94 -12.97
N ARG A 131 3.09 17.95 -12.03
CA ARG A 131 1.97 18.91 -11.99
C ARG A 131 1.89 19.55 -10.62
N ASP A 132 1.49 20.80 -10.60
CA ASP A 132 1.22 21.49 -9.35
C ASP A 132 0.15 20.77 -8.55
N ARG A 133 0.35 20.75 -7.25
CA ARG A 133 -0.59 20.15 -6.32
C ARG A 133 -1.60 21.22 -5.90
N SER A 134 -2.87 21.05 -6.27
CA SER A 134 -3.95 21.96 -5.90
C SER A 134 -4.30 21.93 -4.41
N GLU A 135 -3.97 20.82 -3.73
CA GLU A 135 -4.17 20.66 -2.28
C GLU A 135 -2.90 20.11 -1.63
N ALA A 136 -2.46 20.74 -0.55
CA ALA A 136 -1.32 20.26 0.20
C ALA A 136 -1.63 18.89 0.81
N THR A 137 -0.99 17.83 0.32
CA THR A 137 -0.98 16.58 1.05
C THR A 137 -0.18 16.79 2.33
N LEU A 138 -0.86 16.59 3.44
CA LEU A 138 -0.32 16.88 4.77
C LEU A 138 0.74 15.87 5.21
N VAL A 139 0.96 14.82 4.41
CA VAL A 139 1.91 13.74 4.73
C VAL A 139 3.02 13.73 3.68
N LYS A 140 4.18 14.23 4.06
CA LYS A 140 5.39 14.19 3.22
C LYS A 140 6.16 12.87 3.34
N ASN A 141 6.14 12.25 4.52
CA ASN A 141 6.80 10.99 4.78
C ASN A 141 5.88 10.09 5.61
N ARG A 142 5.70 8.85 5.16
CA ARG A 142 4.98 7.81 5.90
C ARG A 142 5.81 6.54 5.86
N ILE A 143 6.74 6.43 6.82
CA ILE A 143 7.62 5.28 6.96
C ILE A 143 7.34 4.65 8.33
N GLY A 144 7.09 3.35 8.34
CA GLY A 144 6.87 2.58 9.56
C GLY A 144 8.20 2.20 10.22
N CYS A 145 8.22 2.11 11.55
CA CYS A 145 9.29 1.44 12.27
C CYS A 145 8.82 0.01 12.58
N PRO A 146 9.37 -1.05 11.94
CA PRO A 146 8.92 -2.43 12.13
C PRO A 146 9.57 -3.14 13.33
N GLU A 147 10.48 -2.50 14.04
CA GLU A 147 11.31 -3.14 15.08
C GLU A 147 10.49 -3.75 16.22
N LYS A 148 9.39 -3.12 16.63
CA LYS A 148 8.49 -3.68 17.64
C LYS A 148 7.83 -4.96 17.13
N ALA A 149 7.32 -4.95 15.90
CA ALA A 149 6.70 -6.13 15.28
C ALA A 149 7.69 -7.30 15.17
N LYS A 150 8.95 -7.00 14.75
CA LYS A 150 10.02 -8.00 14.68
C LYS A 150 10.31 -8.61 16.03
N ARG A 151 10.45 -7.82 17.07
CA ARG A 151 10.82 -8.26 18.42
C ARG A 151 9.71 -9.05 19.11
N GLU A 152 8.46 -8.62 18.98
CA GLU A 152 7.36 -9.10 19.82
C GLU A 152 6.46 -10.13 19.13
N ILE A 153 6.26 -10.02 17.82
CA ILE A 153 5.45 -10.99 17.05
C ILE A 153 6.24 -11.73 15.98
N GLY A 154 7.57 -11.50 15.87
CA GLY A 154 8.45 -12.18 14.92
C GLY A 154 8.20 -11.79 13.46
N PHE A 155 7.54 -10.68 13.19
CA PHE A 155 7.28 -10.20 11.84
C PHE A 155 8.50 -9.46 11.28
N THR A 156 8.88 -9.82 10.05
CA THR A 156 9.83 -9.04 9.22
C THR A 156 9.35 -9.14 7.77
N ALA A 157 9.21 -8.01 7.10
CA ALA A 157 8.90 -7.96 5.68
C ALA A 157 10.02 -8.64 4.87
N LYS A 158 9.67 -9.41 3.85
CA LYS A 158 10.59 -10.24 3.06
C LYS A 158 10.65 -9.84 1.60
N GLU A 159 9.60 -9.24 1.10
CA GLU A 159 9.47 -8.91 -0.30
C GLU A 159 10.28 -7.67 -0.65
N ASP A 160 11.19 -7.78 -1.61
CA ASP A 160 11.83 -6.62 -2.24
C ASP A 160 10.82 -5.85 -3.07
N LEU A 161 10.86 -4.50 -3.02
CA LEU A 161 9.87 -3.65 -3.69
C LEU A 161 9.87 -3.87 -5.22
N LYS A 162 11.05 -3.91 -5.85
CA LYS A 162 11.17 -4.06 -7.29
C LYS A 162 10.63 -5.43 -7.75
N PHE A 163 10.96 -6.49 -7.02
CA PHE A 163 10.44 -7.82 -7.29
C PHE A 163 8.91 -7.90 -7.09
N GLY A 164 8.39 -7.32 -6.02
CA GLY A 164 6.95 -7.28 -5.77
C GLY A 164 6.18 -6.45 -6.80
N LEU A 165 6.77 -5.35 -7.30
CA LEU A 165 6.20 -4.56 -8.40
C LEU A 165 6.16 -5.37 -9.71
N THR A 166 7.18 -6.18 -10.00
CA THR A 166 7.16 -7.10 -11.15
C THR A 166 5.96 -8.03 -11.09
N LYS A 167 5.76 -8.71 -9.96
CA LYS A 167 4.61 -9.59 -9.73
C LYS A 167 3.27 -8.87 -9.88
N LEU A 168 3.19 -7.63 -9.38
CA LEU A 168 1.99 -6.81 -9.50
C LEU A 168 1.67 -6.47 -10.96
N ILE A 169 2.69 -6.10 -11.75
CA ILE A 169 2.55 -5.77 -13.18
C ILE A 169 2.10 -7.01 -13.96
N GLU A 170 2.73 -8.16 -13.74
CA GLU A 170 2.36 -9.43 -14.35
C GLU A 170 0.89 -9.78 -14.04
N TRP A 171 0.51 -9.80 -12.77
CA TRP A 171 -0.87 -10.08 -12.37
C TRP A 171 -1.86 -9.11 -13.02
N ARG A 172 -1.54 -7.81 -13.06
CA ARG A 172 -2.42 -6.79 -13.63
C ARG A 172 -2.63 -6.98 -15.14
N ASN A 173 -1.61 -7.38 -15.87
CA ASN A 173 -1.70 -7.67 -17.30
C ASN A 173 -2.58 -8.91 -17.54
N ASP A 174 -2.38 -9.97 -16.78
CA ASP A 174 -3.20 -11.19 -16.86
C ASP A 174 -4.68 -10.92 -16.53
N ASP A 175 -4.97 -10.09 -15.52
CA ASP A 175 -6.33 -9.75 -15.12
C ASP A 175 -7.03 -8.88 -16.17
N LYS A 176 -6.34 -7.92 -16.78
CA LYS A 176 -6.86 -7.13 -17.91
C LYS A 176 -7.22 -8.02 -19.11
N ASP A 177 -6.37 -8.93 -19.47
CA ASP A 177 -6.61 -9.88 -20.55
C ASP A 177 -7.83 -10.78 -20.27
N ALA A 178 -7.96 -11.22 -19.02
CA ALA A 178 -9.13 -11.99 -18.60
C ALA A 178 -10.43 -11.18 -18.66
N LEU A 179 -10.40 -9.91 -18.30
CA LEU A 179 -11.54 -9.00 -18.39
C LEU A 179 -11.94 -8.76 -19.85
N LEU A 180 -10.99 -8.49 -20.73
CA LEU A 180 -11.24 -8.29 -22.17
C LEU A 180 -11.89 -9.54 -22.80
N ARG A 181 -11.37 -10.74 -22.52
CA ARG A 181 -11.95 -12.01 -22.99
C ARG A 181 -13.39 -12.21 -22.49
N ARG A 182 -13.71 -11.81 -21.25
CA ARG A 182 -15.07 -11.89 -20.70
C ARG A 182 -16.03 -10.92 -21.41
N GLN A 183 -15.57 -9.68 -21.67
CA GLN A 183 -16.36 -8.67 -22.38
C GLN A 183 -16.66 -9.11 -23.84
N GLN A 184 -15.68 -9.65 -24.55
CA GLN A 184 -15.85 -10.18 -25.91
C GLN A 184 -16.88 -11.32 -25.93
N LYS A 185 -16.77 -12.30 -25.02
CA LYS A 185 -17.76 -13.40 -24.92
C LYS A 185 -19.17 -12.94 -24.54
N ALA A 186 -19.30 -11.82 -23.82
CA ALA A 186 -20.60 -11.26 -23.47
C ALA A 186 -21.23 -10.50 -24.65
N ALA A 187 -20.42 -9.89 -25.52
CA ALA A 187 -20.88 -9.19 -26.73
C ALA A 187 -21.29 -10.15 -27.86
N GLU A 188 -20.84 -11.39 -27.83
CA GLU A 188 -21.17 -12.45 -28.80
C GLU A 188 -22.46 -13.21 -28.44
N ARG A 189 -23.10 -12.91 -27.33
CA ARG A 189 -24.36 -13.49 -26.84
C ARG A 189 -25.54 -12.55 -27.05
#